data_6143f26956d8eab35bea417712898b76
#
_entry.id   6143f26956d8eab35bea417712898b76
#
_cell.length_a   1.000
_cell.length_b   1.000
_cell.length_c   1.000
_cell.angle_alpha   90.00
_cell.angle_beta   90.00
_cell.angle_gamma   90.00
#
_symmetry.space_group_name_H-M   'P 1'
#
loop_
_entity.id
_entity.type
_entity.pdbx_description
1 polymer ?
#
loop_
_entity_poly.entity_id
_entity_poly.type
_entity_poly.pdbx_seq_one_letter_code
_entity_poly.pdbx_strand_id
1 'polypeptide(L)'
;PSAESVAVCQDRGVEKKHFIDSGVPCAPFALIDSDVQLAAVPTSLLPGILKTTRLGYDGKGQVRVADRAALSAAWDALQRVPCVLEQRLSLAHEISVIVARGADGACVHLPVQQNLHRDGILAVTQVPAPDIAPALQQQAIAAAMQLAQAMHYIGVLCVEFFVLDDGSLVANEMAPRPHNSGHYSVDACDVSQFELQVRCLAGLPLVAPRLHSPAVMLNLLGDLWLDGDGRERVPRWAEVLAMPGMHLH
;
A
#
# COMPACT_ATOMS: atom_id res chain seq x y z
N PRO A 1 0.91 -14.06 -10.14
CA PRO A 1 1.74 -13.11 -10.87
C PRO A 1 2.92 -13.79 -11.57
N SER A 2 3.42 -13.17 -12.66
CA SER A 2 4.68 -13.58 -13.27
C SER A 2 5.88 -13.14 -12.44
N ALA A 3 7.06 -13.72 -12.69
CA ALA A 3 8.30 -13.31 -12.05
C ALA A 3 8.63 -11.83 -12.35
N GLU A 4 8.36 -11.38 -13.58
CA GLU A 4 8.56 -9.99 -13.98
C GLU A 4 7.66 -9.02 -13.19
N SER A 5 6.37 -9.35 -13.03
CA SER A 5 5.43 -8.52 -12.26
C SER A 5 5.86 -8.40 -10.79
N VAL A 6 6.32 -9.51 -10.20
CA VAL A 6 6.83 -9.51 -8.83
C VAL A 6 8.12 -8.70 -8.73
N ALA A 7 9.02 -8.81 -9.71
CA ALA A 7 10.27 -8.04 -9.72
C ALA A 7 10.05 -6.53 -9.75
N VAL A 8 9.00 -6.06 -10.47
CA VAL A 8 8.60 -4.64 -10.47
C VAL A 8 8.21 -4.18 -9.06
N CYS A 9 7.38 -4.94 -8.37
CA CYS A 9 6.88 -4.56 -7.03
C CYS A 9 7.92 -4.77 -5.90
N GLN A 10 8.99 -5.55 -6.14
CA GLN A 10 10.02 -5.81 -5.13
C GLN A 10 11.10 -4.74 -5.02
N ASP A 11 11.18 -3.83 -5.99
CA ASP A 11 12.20 -2.80 -6.04
C ASP A 11 11.54 -1.43 -6.23
N ARG A 12 11.64 -0.56 -5.22
CA ARG A 12 10.98 0.76 -5.22
C ARG A 12 11.39 1.65 -6.38
N GLY A 13 12.64 1.51 -6.88
CA GLY A 13 13.09 2.27 -8.04
C GLY A 13 12.42 1.80 -9.33
N VAL A 14 12.32 0.49 -9.51
CA VAL A 14 11.64 -0.13 -10.65
C VAL A 14 10.14 0.14 -10.60
N GLU A 15 9.54 0.04 -9.41
CA GLU A 15 8.13 0.33 -9.16
C GLU A 15 7.77 1.78 -9.54
N LYS A 16 8.57 2.76 -9.09
CA LYS A 16 8.33 4.17 -9.43
C LYS A 16 8.50 4.46 -10.92
N LYS A 17 9.48 3.81 -11.55
CA LYS A 17 9.61 3.87 -13.00
C LYS A 17 8.35 3.32 -13.69
N HIS A 18 7.81 2.21 -13.21
CA HIS A 18 6.57 1.64 -13.74
C HIS A 18 5.38 2.60 -13.58
N PHE A 19 5.26 3.31 -12.44
CA PHE A 19 4.23 4.35 -12.27
C PHE A 19 4.35 5.43 -13.35
N ILE A 20 5.56 5.98 -13.55
CA ILE A 20 5.81 7.02 -14.54
C ILE A 20 5.52 6.53 -15.97
N ASP A 21 6.05 5.37 -16.33
CA ASP A 21 5.87 4.77 -17.68
C ASP A 21 4.39 4.46 -17.96
N SER A 22 3.62 4.19 -16.90
CA SER A 22 2.18 3.98 -16.99
C SER A 22 1.36 5.27 -16.89
N GLY A 23 1.98 6.45 -16.78
CA GLY A 23 1.28 7.73 -16.66
C GLY A 23 0.57 7.94 -15.33
N VAL A 24 0.94 7.19 -14.28
CA VAL A 24 0.41 7.34 -12.93
C VAL A 24 1.37 8.18 -12.09
N PRO A 25 0.95 9.35 -11.57
CA PRO A 25 1.81 10.20 -10.76
C PRO A 25 2.27 9.47 -9.48
N CYS A 26 3.52 9.73 -9.07
CA CYS A 26 4.06 9.33 -7.77
C CYS A 26 4.86 10.48 -7.15
N ALA A 27 5.25 10.35 -5.88
CA ALA A 27 6.09 11.34 -5.23
C ALA A 27 7.38 11.59 -6.05
N PRO A 28 7.85 12.83 -6.21
CA PRO A 28 9.16 13.12 -6.78
C PRO A 28 10.25 12.38 -6.02
N PHE A 29 11.21 11.80 -6.74
CA PHE A 29 12.22 10.94 -6.12
C PHE A 29 13.58 11.01 -6.81
N ALA A 30 14.61 10.52 -6.12
CA ALA A 30 15.93 10.25 -6.67
C ALA A 30 16.43 8.89 -6.18
N LEU A 31 17.15 8.17 -7.05
CA LEU A 31 17.84 6.93 -6.69
C LEU A 31 19.22 7.25 -6.14
N ILE A 32 19.66 6.52 -5.11
CA ILE A 32 20.95 6.69 -4.44
C ILE A 32 21.56 5.32 -4.26
N ASP A 33 22.62 5.01 -5.05
CA ASP A 33 23.44 3.80 -4.93
C ASP A 33 24.95 4.12 -4.89
N SER A 34 25.31 5.42 -5.02
CA SER A 34 26.67 5.90 -5.08
C SER A 34 26.82 7.31 -4.52
N ASP A 35 28.02 7.70 -4.12
CA ASP A 35 28.31 9.08 -3.67
C ASP A 35 28.01 10.12 -4.75
N VAL A 36 28.17 9.76 -6.01
CA VAL A 36 27.86 10.64 -7.13
C VAL A 36 26.36 10.95 -7.18
N GLN A 37 25.52 9.93 -7.04
CA GLN A 37 24.07 10.12 -7.00
C GLN A 37 23.64 10.85 -5.74
N LEU A 38 24.21 10.52 -4.56
CA LEU A 38 23.95 11.25 -3.33
C LEU A 38 24.26 12.75 -3.48
N ALA A 39 25.39 13.10 -4.07
CA ALA A 39 25.78 14.50 -4.31
C ALA A 39 24.84 15.19 -5.32
N ALA A 40 24.31 14.46 -6.29
CA ALA A 40 23.44 14.97 -7.34
C ALA A 40 21.96 15.14 -6.91
N VAL A 41 21.57 14.70 -5.71
CA VAL A 41 20.19 14.82 -5.22
C VAL A 41 19.71 16.28 -5.27
N PRO A 42 18.59 16.59 -5.92
CA PRO A 42 18.01 17.94 -5.91
C PRO A 42 17.57 18.35 -4.50
N THR A 43 17.84 19.59 -4.12
CA THR A 43 17.40 20.13 -2.80
C THR A 43 15.87 20.22 -2.69
N SER A 44 15.17 20.27 -3.82
CA SER A 44 13.69 20.24 -3.86
C SER A 44 13.07 18.95 -3.32
N LEU A 45 13.83 17.87 -3.21
CA LEU A 45 13.36 16.62 -2.59
C LEU A 45 13.46 16.63 -1.05
N LEU A 46 13.99 17.71 -0.48
CA LEU A 46 14.13 17.85 0.98
C LEU A 46 13.13 18.87 1.52
N PRO A 47 12.49 18.61 2.67
CA PRO A 47 12.60 17.39 3.45
C PRO A 47 12.04 16.17 2.72
N GLY A 48 12.66 15.00 2.95
CA GLY A 48 12.32 13.76 2.26
C GLY A 48 12.26 12.54 3.18
N ILE A 49 11.99 11.39 2.57
CA ILE A 49 12.05 10.08 3.22
C ILE A 49 12.98 9.20 2.39
N LEU A 50 14.10 8.80 3.00
CA LEU A 50 15.03 7.85 2.41
C LEU A 50 14.57 6.44 2.73
N LYS A 51 14.37 5.61 1.71
CA LYS A 51 13.89 4.21 1.84
C LYS A 51 14.85 3.28 1.12
N THR A 52 15.14 2.10 1.71
CA THR A 52 15.85 1.05 0.95
C THR A 52 15.01 0.63 -0.26
N THR A 53 15.65 0.36 -1.40
CA THR A 53 14.91 -0.07 -2.61
C THR A 53 14.26 -1.43 -2.43
N ARG A 54 14.81 -2.26 -1.56
CA ARG A 54 14.34 -3.64 -1.31
C ARG A 54 14.25 -3.93 0.19
N LEU A 55 13.43 -4.93 0.56
CA LEU A 55 13.33 -5.49 1.90
C LEU A 55 12.84 -4.49 2.99
N GLY A 56 12.32 -3.32 2.61
CA GLY A 56 11.64 -2.42 3.52
C GLY A 56 10.17 -2.82 3.69
N TYR A 57 9.67 -2.86 4.93
CA TYR A 57 8.28 -3.16 5.27
C TYR A 57 7.92 -2.55 6.62
N ASP A 58 6.65 -2.23 6.84
CA ASP A 58 6.14 -1.72 8.13
C ASP A 58 6.99 -0.61 8.76
N GLY A 59 7.40 0.37 7.95
CA GLY A 59 8.25 1.47 8.39
C GLY A 59 9.74 1.13 8.58
N LYS A 60 10.15 -0.14 8.44
CA LYS A 60 11.55 -0.55 8.50
C LYS A 60 12.28 -0.22 7.20
N GLY A 61 13.56 0.12 7.31
CA GLY A 61 14.39 0.49 6.16
C GLY A 61 14.04 1.87 5.60
N GLN A 62 13.45 2.77 6.41
CA GLN A 62 13.18 4.15 6.03
C GLN A 62 13.62 5.15 7.11
N VAL A 63 14.11 6.31 6.68
CA VAL A 63 14.58 7.40 7.53
C VAL A 63 14.06 8.73 7.01
N ARG A 64 13.46 9.54 7.88
CA ARG A 64 13.07 10.92 7.54
C ARG A 64 14.32 11.80 7.53
N VAL A 65 14.50 12.56 6.46
CA VAL A 65 15.65 13.45 6.29
C VAL A 65 15.19 14.88 6.09
N ALA A 66 15.75 15.79 6.87
CA ALA A 66 15.39 17.20 6.83
C ALA A 66 16.19 17.97 5.77
N ASP A 67 17.47 17.63 5.61
CA ASP A 67 18.44 18.36 4.81
C ASP A 67 19.52 17.40 4.24
N ARG A 68 20.46 17.95 3.50
CA ARG A 68 21.53 17.17 2.85
C ARG A 68 22.48 16.50 3.85
N ALA A 69 22.76 17.12 4.99
CA ALA A 69 23.63 16.53 6.01
C ALA A 69 22.94 15.32 6.65
N ALA A 70 21.65 15.44 6.98
CA ALA A 70 20.82 14.35 7.47
C ALA A 70 20.68 13.23 6.44
N LEU A 71 20.62 13.54 5.13
CA LEU A 71 20.54 12.55 4.07
C LEU A 71 21.80 11.67 4.01
N SER A 72 22.99 12.25 4.10
CA SER A 72 24.23 11.48 4.11
C SER A 72 24.31 10.55 5.32
N ALA A 73 24.01 11.08 6.52
CA ALA A 73 24.00 10.29 7.75
C ALA A 73 22.95 9.16 7.71
N ALA A 74 21.78 9.41 7.13
CA ALA A 74 20.73 8.41 6.96
C ALA A 74 21.16 7.28 6.02
N TRP A 75 21.84 7.59 4.92
CA TRP A 75 22.33 6.59 4.00
C TRP A 75 23.45 5.72 4.63
N ASP A 76 24.33 6.34 5.41
CA ASP A 76 25.34 5.60 6.20
C ASP A 76 24.67 4.67 7.22
N ALA A 77 23.62 5.14 7.93
CA ALA A 77 22.85 4.32 8.88
C ALA A 77 22.13 3.14 8.20
N LEU A 78 21.72 3.30 6.95
CA LEU A 78 21.17 2.24 6.10
C LEU A 78 22.27 1.40 5.41
N GLN A 79 23.52 1.49 5.89
CA GLN A 79 24.68 0.70 5.40
C GLN A 79 24.98 0.92 3.91
N ARG A 80 24.61 2.11 3.39
CA ARG A 80 24.84 2.53 2.01
C ARG A 80 24.29 1.56 0.94
N VAL A 81 23.25 0.80 1.29
CA VAL A 81 22.53 -0.02 0.31
C VAL A 81 21.79 0.88 -0.70
N PRO A 82 21.44 0.36 -1.88
CA PRO A 82 20.61 1.11 -2.82
C PRO A 82 19.32 1.62 -2.17
N CYS A 83 19.06 2.92 -2.30
CA CYS A 83 17.94 3.63 -1.70
C CYS A 83 17.19 4.47 -2.73
N VAL A 84 15.96 4.82 -2.41
CA VAL A 84 15.17 5.86 -3.05
C VAL A 84 14.91 6.96 -2.02
N LEU A 85 15.23 8.20 -2.37
CA LEU A 85 14.79 9.38 -1.64
C LEU A 85 13.51 9.88 -2.26
N GLU A 86 12.43 9.93 -1.51
CA GLU A 86 11.17 10.51 -1.92
C GLU A 86 10.95 11.85 -1.22
N GLN A 87 10.45 12.84 -1.96
CA GLN A 87 10.00 14.09 -1.36
C GLN A 87 8.90 13.81 -0.34
N ARG A 88 8.99 14.40 0.86
CA ARG A 88 7.92 14.32 1.84
C ARG A 88 6.75 15.19 1.39
N LEU A 89 5.60 14.56 1.16
CA LEU A 89 4.37 15.23 0.73
C LEU A 89 3.47 15.52 1.93
N SER A 90 2.62 16.55 1.80
CA SER A 90 1.54 16.82 2.75
C SER A 90 0.33 16.01 2.36
N LEU A 91 -0.08 15.10 3.24
CA LEU A 91 -1.12 14.10 2.98
C LEU A 91 -2.41 14.50 3.69
N ALA A 92 -3.51 14.59 2.94
CA ALA A 92 -4.86 14.66 3.50
C ALA A 92 -5.36 13.27 3.90
N HIS A 93 -5.24 12.28 3.01
CA HIS A 93 -5.69 10.90 3.24
C HIS A 93 -4.75 9.89 2.60
N GLU A 94 -4.82 8.67 3.11
CA GLU A 94 -4.23 7.49 2.49
C GLU A 94 -5.35 6.56 2.05
N ILE A 95 -5.28 6.05 0.82
CA ILE A 95 -6.27 5.11 0.28
C ILE A 95 -5.58 3.93 -0.38
N SER A 96 -6.30 2.84 -0.51
CA SER A 96 -5.86 1.70 -1.31
C SER A 96 -6.96 1.23 -2.26
N VAL A 97 -6.54 0.66 -3.38
CA VAL A 97 -7.41 0.00 -4.34
C VAL A 97 -6.88 -1.40 -4.59
N ILE A 98 -7.72 -2.38 -4.34
CA ILE A 98 -7.40 -3.78 -4.60
C ILE A 98 -8.08 -4.19 -5.90
N VAL A 99 -7.28 -4.55 -6.89
CA VAL A 99 -7.74 -5.06 -8.18
C VAL A 99 -7.42 -6.54 -8.32
N ALA A 100 -8.24 -7.26 -9.05
CA ALA A 100 -7.98 -8.63 -9.47
C ALA A 100 -8.05 -8.69 -11.00
N ARG A 101 -7.00 -9.24 -11.64
CA ARG A 101 -6.93 -9.37 -13.09
C ARG A 101 -6.69 -10.82 -13.47
N GLY A 102 -7.55 -11.34 -14.35
CA GLY A 102 -7.46 -12.69 -14.90
C GLY A 102 -6.47 -12.80 -16.07
N ALA A 103 -6.17 -14.03 -16.46
CA ALA A 103 -5.32 -14.30 -17.63
C ALA A 103 -5.97 -13.87 -18.96
N ASP A 104 -7.29 -13.82 -19.00
CA ASP A 104 -8.10 -13.33 -20.12
C ASP A 104 -8.10 -11.79 -20.25
N GLY A 105 -7.48 -11.10 -19.29
CA GLY A 105 -7.46 -9.65 -19.22
C GLY A 105 -8.64 -9.01 -18.51
N ALA A 106 -9.66 -9.79 -18.10
CA ALA A 106 -10.75 -9.29 -17.27
C ALA A 106 -10.20 -8.71 -15.97
N CYS A 107 -10.69 -7.55 -15.56
CA CYS A 107 -10.23 -6.86 -14.38
C CYS A 107 -11.41 -6.35 -13.55
N VAL A 108 -11.40 -6.66 -12.26
CA VAL A 108 -12.39 -6.20 -11.27
C VAL A 108 -11.68 -5.57 -10.09
N HIS A 109 -12.39 -4.82 -9.26
CA HIS A 109 -11.82 -4.17 -8.08
C HIS A 109 -12.74 -4.27 -6.88
N LEU A 110 -12.18 -4.24 -5.69
CA LEU A 110 -12.90 -4.00 -4.43
C LEU A 110 -13.25 -2.49 -4.31
N PRO A 111 -14.25 -2.12 -3.50
CA PRO A 111 -14.48 -0.72 -3.15
C PRO A 111 -13.21 -0.05 -2.61
N VAL A 112 -13.03 1.24 -2.88
CA VAL A 112 -11.88 2.00 -2.39
C VAL A 112 -11.85 2.00 -0.86
N GLN A 113 -10.69 1.71 -0.30
CA GLN A 113 -10.44 1.69 1.14
C GLN A 113 -9.75 2.98 1.57
N GLN A 114 -10.23 3.60 2.65
CA GLN A 114 -9.53 4.68 3.34
C GLN A 114 -8.75 4.11 4.51
N ASN A 115 -7.47 4.43 4.57
CA ASN A 115 -6.52 3.83 5.49
C ASN A 115 -5.98 4.87 6.49
N LEU A 116 -5.71 4.43 7.70
CA LEU A 116 -4.97 5.17 8.71
C LEU A 116 -3.76 4.34 9.12
N HIS A 117 -2.57 4.90 8.88
CA HIS A 117 -1.32 4.32 9.38
C HIS A 117 -0.88 4.99 10.67
N ARG A 118 -0.31 4.20 11.58
CA ARG A 118 0.37 4.67 12.80
C ARG A 118 1.79 4.12 12.77
N ASP A 119 2.76 4.99 12.87
CA ASP A 119 4.19 4.63 12.83
C ASP A 119 4.59 3.80 11.59
N GLY A 120 3.91 4.05 10.45
CA GLY A 120 4.15 3.34 9.18
C GLY A 120 3.48 1.98 9.08
N ILE A 121 2.62 1.61 10.03
CA ILE A 121 1.87 0.35 10.02
C ILE A 121 0.39 0.66 9.85
N LEU A 122 -0.29 -0.06 8.96
CA LEU A 122 -1.73 0.05 8.79
C LEU A 122 -2.44 -0.27 10.12
N ALA A 123 -3.19 0.68 10.64
CA ALA A 123 -3.93 0.55 11.89
C ALA A 123 -5.42 0.36 11.67
N VAL A 124 -6.02 1.14 10.75
CA VAL A 124 -7.47 1.13 10.50
C VAL A 124 -7.71 1.21 9.00
N THR A 125 -8.67 0.44 8.51
CA THR A 125 -9.26 0.59 7.17
C THR A 125 -10.75 0.81 7.29
N GLN A 126 -11.28 1.79 6.55
CA GLN A 126 -12.72 2.11 6.47
C GLN A 126 -13.24 1.90 5.05
N VAL A 127 -14.40 1.25 4.93
CA VAL A 127 -15.03 0.96 3.64
C VAL A 127 -16.55 1.14 3.73
N PRO A 128 -17.16 1.86 2.79
CA PRO A 128 -16.53 2.65 1.72
C PRO A 128 -15.70 3.80 2.31
N ALA A 129 -14.75 4.34 1.52
CA ALA A 129 -13.89 5.46 1.93
C ALA A 129 -14.75 6.70 2.23
N PRO A 130 -14.85 7.16 3.51
CA PRO A 130 -15.85 8.16 3.89
C PRO A 130 -15.52 9.58 3.39
N ASP A 131 -14.24 9.94 3.37
CA ASP A 131 -13.81 11.32 3.11
C ASP A 131 -13.28 11.51 1.67
N ILE A 132 -13.46 10.51 0.80
CA ILE A 132 -12.93 10.52 -0.56
C ILE A 132 -14.05 10.74 -1.57
N ALA A 133 -13.97 11.83 -2.30
CA ALA A 133 -14.96 12.18 -3.33
C ALA A 133 -15.09 11.06 -4.39
N PRO A 134 -16.28 10.76 -4.91
CA PRO A 134 -16.48 9.70 -5.90
C PRO A 134 -15.60 9.83 -7.15
N ALA A 135 -15.37 11.06 -7.63
CA ALA A 135 -14.49 11.29 -8.78
C ALA A 135 -13.04 10.85 -8.51
N LEU A 136 -12.52 11.11 -7.30
CA LEU A 136 -11.18 10.71 -6.90
C LEU A 136 -11.08 9.20 -6.69
N GLN A 137 -12.14 8.57 -6.16
CA GLN A 137 -12.20 7.10 -6.09
C GLN A 137 -12.13 6.47 -7.48
N GLN A 138 -12.86 7.00 -8.47
CA GLN A 138 -12.80 6.52 -9.86
C GLN A 138 -11.42 6.72 -10.48
N GLN A 139 -10.76 7.85 -10.20
CA GLN A 139 -9.39 8.10 -10.64
C GLN A 139 -8.41 7.06 -10.07
N ALA A 140 -8.52 6.75 -8.76
CA ALA A 140 -7.68 5.75 -8.11
C ALA A 140 -7.90 4.34 -8.68
N ILE A 141 -9.17 3.97 -8.92
CA ILE A 141 -9.53 2.70 -9.54
C ILE A 141 -8.94 2.60 -10.94
N ALA A 142 -9.12 3.64 -11.78
CA ALA A 142 -8.58 3.66 -13.13
C ALA A 142 -7.05 3.51 -13.13
N ALA A 143 -6.37 4.24 -12.25
CA ALA A 143 -4.91 4.16 -12.10
C ALA A 143 -4.45 2.74 -11.67
N ALA A 144 -5.10 2.13 -10.69
CA ALA A 144 -4.76 0.78 -10.23
C ALA A 144 -4.97 -0.28 -11.33
N MET A 145 -6.08 -0.19 -12.07
CA MET A 145 -6.35 -1.08 -13.20
C MET A 145 -5.33 -0.88 -14.34
N GLN A 146 -4.94 0.36 -14.63
CA GLN A 146 -3.94 0.69 -15.63
C GLN A 146 -2.57 0.10 -15.27
N LEU A 147 -2.13 0.20 -14.01
CA LEU A 147 -0.89 -0.40 -13.52
C LEU A 147 -0.91 -1.93 -13.65
N ALA A 148 -2.00 -2.57 -13.23
CA ALA A 148 -2.15 -4.02 -13.38
C ALA A 148 -2.15 -4.47 -14.85
N GLN A 149 -2.76 -3.69 -15.73
CA GLN A 149 -2.79 -3.97 -17.17
C GLN A 149 -1.40 -3.80 -17.80
N ALA A 150 -0.68 -2.74 -17.49
CA ALA A 150 0.66 -2.46 -18.03
C ALA A 150 1.68 -3.53 -17.66
N MET A 151 1.55 -4.16 -16.49
CA MET A 151 2.37 -5.29 -16.05
C MET A 151 1.88 -6.65 -16.59
N HIS A 152 0.77 -6.72 -17.33
CA HIS A 152 0.09 -7.98 -17.63
C HIS A 152 -0.14 -8.85 -16.37
N TYR A 153 -0.42 -8.17 -15.23
CA TYR A 153 -0.54 -8.82 -13.95
C TYR A 153 -1.67 -9.85 -13.93
N ILE A 154 -1.44 -11.01 -13.31
CA ILE A 154 -2.46 -12.04 -13.08
C ILE A 154 -2.52 -12.33 -11.58
N GLY A 155 -3.67 -12.08 -10.96
CA GLY A 155 -3.87 -12.23 -9.53
C GLY A 155 -4.46 -10.96 -8.90
N VAL A 156 -4.42 -10.92 -7.58
CA VAL A 156 -4.80 -9.75 -6.77
C VAL A 156 -3.59 -8.84 -6.57
N LEU A 157 -3.77 -7.56 -6.88
CA LEU A 157 -2.81 -6.48 -6.69
C LEU A 157 -3.45 -5.39 -5.84
N CYS A 158 -2.77 -4.95 -4.80
CA CYS A 158 -3.13 -3.73 -4.09
C CYS A 158 -2.24 -2.58 -4.56
N VAL A 159 -2.83 -1.43 -4.83
CA VAL A 159 -2.11 -0.17 -5.06
C VAL A 159 -2.48 0.81 -3.95
N GLU A 160 -1.49 1.32 -3.26
CA GLU A 160 -1.65 2.35 -2.25
C GLU A 160 -1.42 3.73 -2.85
N PHE A 161 -2.27 4.68 -2.48
CA PHE A 161 -2.21 6.05 -2.97
C PHE A 161 -2.24 7.03 -1.80
N PHE A 162 -1.58 8.15 -2.00
CA PHE A 162 -1.74 9.35 -1.19
C PHE A 162 -2.68 10.33 -1.88
N VAL A 163 -3.63 10.85 -1.12
CA VAL A 163 -4.42 12.02 -1.48
C VAL A 163 -3.76 13.22 -0.81
N LEU A 164 -3.31 14.18 -1.60
CA LEU A 164 -2.60 15.35 -1.09
C LEU A 164 -3.58 16.44 -0.64
N ASP A 165 -3.09 17.42 0.12
CA ASP A 165 -3.91 18.54 0.62
C ASP A 165 -4.56 19.38 -0.50
N ASP A 166 -3.98 19.38 -1.72
CA ASP A 166 -4.53 20.02 -2.91
C ASP A 166 -5.56 19.16 -3.65
N GLY A 167 -5.87 17.97 -3.13
CA GLY A 167 -6.78 17.00 -3.72
C GLY A 167 -6.17 16.13 -4.83
N SER A 168 -4.90 16.27 -5.15
CA SER A 168 -4.24 15.43 -6.14
C SER A 168 -3.96 14.02 -5.61
N LEU A 169 -3.89 13.05 -6.54
CA LEU A 169 -3.66 11.64 -6.25
C LEU A 169 -2.28 11.23 -6.74
N VAL A 170 -1.48 10.58 -5.89
CA VAL A 170 -0.18 10.01 -6.26
C VAL A 170 -0.06 8.57 -5.75
N ALA A 171 0.51 7.68 -6.56
CA ALA A 171 0.80 6.31 -6.15
C ALA A 171 1.97 6.28 -5.15
N ASN A 172 1.80 5.49 -4.10
CA ASN A 172 2.84 5.24 -3.09
C ASN A 172 3.59 3.94 -3.38
N GLU A 173 2.91 2.80 -3.28
CA GLU A 173 3.50 1.48 -3.49
C GLU A 173 2.46 0.46 -3.98
N MET A 174 2.94 -0.70 -4.47
CA MET A 174 2.11 -1.83 -4.88
C MET A 174 2.46 -3.09 -4.08
N ALA A 175 1.42 -3.86 -3.74
CA ALA A 175 1.59 -5.18 -3.13
C ALA A 175 1.04 -6.26 -4.09
N PRO A 176 1.90 -7.14 -4.67
CA PRO A 176 1.50 -8.14 -5.66
C PRO A 176 0.88 -9.38 -4.99
N ARG A 177 -0.09 -9.18 -4.13
CA ARG A 177 -0.74 -10.19 -3.27
C ARG A 177 -2.03 -9.65 -2.65
N PRO A 178 -2.90 -10.51 -2.06
CA PRO A 178 -3.91 -10.05 -1.12
C PRO A 178 -3.30 -9.14 -0.05
N HIS A 179 -4.02 -8.08 0.31
CA HIS A 179 -3.51 -7.01 1.15
C HIS A 179 -4.28 -6.90 2.47
N ASN A 180 -3.63 -6.38 3.51
CA ASN A 180 -4.23 -6.22 4.82
C ASN A 180 -5.49 -5.34 4.76
N SER A 181 -5.46 -4.22 4.03
CA SER A 181 -6.63 -3.35 3.85
C SER A 181 -7.84 -4.03 3.20
N GLY A 182 -7.69 -5.23 2.61
CA GLY A 182 -8.76 -5.99 1.99
C GLY A 182 -9.36 -7.11 2.84
N HIS A 183 -8.92 -7.29 4.08
CA HIS A 183 -9.46 -8.36 4.96
C HIS A 183 -10.96 -8.24 5.20
N TYR A 184 -11.49 -7.02 5.34
CA TYR A 184 -12.93 -6.76 5.48
C TYR A 184 -13.78 -7.47 4.41
N SER A 185 -13.20 -7.74 3.25
CA SER A 185 -13.93 -8.33 2.12
C SER A 185 -14.43 -9.75 2.40
N VAL A 186 -13.92 -10.42 3.42
CA VAL A 186 -14.37 -11.77 3.84
C VAL A 186 -15.79 -11.70 4.36
N ASP A 187 -16.11 -10.68 5.17
CA ASP A 187 -17.39 -10.58 5.87
C ASP A 187 -18.30 -9.46 5.34
N ALA A 188 -17.79 -8.54 4.53
CA ALA A 188 -18.55 -7.38 4.06
C ALA A 188 -18.81 -7.35 2.54
N CYS A 189 -18.22 -8.29 1.77
CA CYS A 189 -18.44 -8.42 0.34
C CYS A 189 -18.98 -9.80 -0.02
N ASP A 190 -19.67 -9.88 -1.17
CA ASP A 190 -20.13 -11.17 -1.73
C ASP A 190 -19.00 -12.00 -2.35
N VAL A 191 -17.86 -11.37 -2.66
CA VAL A 191 -16.64 -12.04 -3.14
C VAL A 191 -15.44 -11.37 -2.45
N SER A 192 -14.63 -12.16 -1.75
CA SER A 192 -13.46 -11.66 -1.05
C SER A 192 -12.23 -11.52 -1.97
N GLN A 193 -11.22 -10.73 -1.53
CA GLN A 193 -9.94 -10.67 -2.23
C GLN A 193 -9.26 -12.05 -2.34
N PHE A 194 -9.45 -12.93 -1.37
CA PHE A 194 -8.86 -14.26 -1.36
C PHE A 194 -9.54 -15.17 -2.40
N GLU A 195 -10.86 -15.07 -2.51
CA GLU A 195 -11.60 -15.80 -3.55
C GLU A 195 -11.20 -15.30 -4.95
N LEU A 196 -11.08 -13.97 -5.13
CA LEU A 196 -10.59 -13.39 -6.39
C LEU A 196 -9.19 -13.91 -6.74
N GLN A 197 -8.29 -14.01 -5.74
CA GLN A 197 -6.96 -14.59 -5.97
C GLN A 197 -7.03 -16.04 -6.43
N VAL A 198 -7.87 -16.86 -5.80
CA VAL A 198 -8.07 -18.26 -6.20
C VAL A 198 -8.66 -18.35 -7.61
N ARG A 199 -9.65 -17.51 -7.94
CA ARG A 199 -10.25 -17.47 -9.28
C ARG A 199 -9.21 -17.10 -10.34
N CYS A 200 -8.34 -16.11 -10.07
CA CYS A 200 -7.25 -15.77 -10.99
C CYS A 200 -6.28 -16.94 -11.21
N LEU A 201 -5.93 -17.66 -10.15
CA LEU A 201 -5.00 -18.80 -10.23
C LEU A 201 -5.60 -20.00 -10.97
N ALA A 202 -6.89 -20.22 -10.79
CA ALA A 202 -7.62 -21.34 -11.40
C ALA A 202 -8.17 -21.03 -12.81
N GLY A 203 -7.98 -19.80 -13.31
CA GLY A 203 -8.55 -19.37 -14.60
C GLY A 203 -10.08 -19.33 -14.61
N LEU A 204 -10.69 -19.06 -13.44
CA LEU A 204 -12.15 -18.95 -13.30
C LEU A 204 -12.61 -17.51 -13.61
N PRO A 205 -13.87 -17.33 -14.04
CA PRO A 205 -14.42 -16.00 -14.29
C PRO A 205 -14.35 -15.10 -13.06
N LEU A 206 -13.93 -13.84 -13.26
CA LEU A 206 -13.96 -12.84 -12.22
C LEU A 206 -15.33 -12.18 -12.14
N VAL A 207 -15.79 -11.91 -10.92
CA VAL A 207 -17.03 -11.19 -10.63
C VAL A 207 -16.68 -9.92 -9.86
N ALA A 208 -17.26 -8.79 -10.25
CA ALA A 208 -17.07 -7.53 -9.53
C ALA A 208 -17.63 -7.67 -8.10
N PRO A 209 -16.78 -7.52 -7.07
CA PRO A 209 -17.23 -7.62 -5.68
C PRO A 209 -18.24 -6.53 -5.34
N ARG A 210 -19.31 -6.91 -4.68
CA ARG A 210 -20.31 -6.00 -4.17
C ARG A 210 -20.22 -5.91 -2.65
N LEU A 211 -20.01 -4.70 -2.16
CA LEU A 211 -20.09 -4.42 -0.72
C LEU A 211 -21.55 -4.51 -0.27
N HIS A 212 -21.84 -5.39 0.67
CA HIS A 212 -23.19 -5.51 1.25
C HIS A 212 -23.32 -4.84 2.62
N SER A 213 -22.19 -4.55 3.28
CA SER A 213 -22.15 -3.88 4.58
C SER A 213 -20.97 -2.92 4.67
N PRO A 214 -21.13 -1.67 5.11
CA PRO A 214 -20.00 -0.85 5.51
C PRO A 214 -19.18 -1.56 6.59
N ALA A 215 -17.87 -1.42 6.54
CA ALA A 215 -16.97 -2.09 7.46
C ALA A 215 -15.81 -1.21 7.92
N VAL A 216 -15.35 -1.48 9.15
CA VAL A 216 -14.09 -0.94 9.68
C VAL A 216 -13.23 -2.12 10.08
N MET A 217 -12.04 -2.22 9.52
CA MET A 217 -11.02 -3.22 9.88
C MET A 217 -10.02 -2.55 10.82
N LEU A 218 -9.75 -3.20 11.96
CA LEU A 218 -8.69 -2.83 12.89
C LEU A 218 -7.57 -3.87 12.79
N ASN A 219 -6.35 -3.40 12.55
CA ASN A 219 -5.19 -4.27 12.52
C ASN A 219 -4.69 -4.54 13.94
N LEU A 220 -4.66 -5.79 14.33
CA LEU A 220 -4.23 -6.24 15.66
C LEU A 220 -2.75 -6.60 15.62
N LEU A 221 -1.92 -5.85 16.34
CA LEU A 221 -0.48 -6.06 16.40
C LEU A 221 -0.08 -6.88 17.63
N GLY A 222 1.13 -7.43 17.61
CA GLY A 222 1.64 -8.32 18.65
C GLY A 222 1.71 -7.73 20.07
N ASP A 223 1.74 -6.41 20.21
CA ASP A 223 1.69 -5.70 21.48
C ASP A 223 0.38 -5.93 22.27
N LEU A 224 -0.71 -6.29 21.58
CA LEU A 224 -1.95 -6.71 22.25
C LEU A 224 -1.79 -7.90 23.20
N TRP A 225 -0.83 -8.77 22.95
CA TRP A 225 -0.53 -9.95 23.77
C TRP A 225 0.45 -9.67 24.91
N LEU A 226 0.80 -8.40 25.11
CA LEU A 226 1.67 -7.96 26.21
C LEU A 226 0.94 -6.97 27.11
N ASP A 227 1.17 -7.04 28.42
CA ASP A 227 0.74 -6.01 29.37
C ASP A 227 1.74 -4.85 29.42
N GLY A 228 1.45 -3.85 30.24
CA GLY A 228 2.33 -2.67 30.41
C GLY A 228 3.72 -3.00 30.98
N ASP A 229 3.89 -4.19 31.59
CA ASP A 229 5.16 -4.71 32.12
C ASP A 229 5.86 -5.67 31.13
N GLY A 230 5.29 -5.86 29.93
CA GLY A 230 5.80 -6.76 28.89
C GLY A 230 5.55 -8.25 29.15
N ARG A 231 4.62 -8.60 30.06
CA ARG A 231 4.23 -9.98 30.33
C ARG A 231 3.13 -10.39 29.36
N GLU A 232 3.12 -11.67 28.98
CA GLU A 232 2.07 -12.23 28.13
C GLU A 232 0.69 -12.12 28.79
N ARG A 233 -0.28 -11.69 27.99
CA ARG A 233 -1.70 -11.67 28.35
C ARG A 233 -2.54 -12.20 27.18
N VAL A 234 -3.66 -12.82 27.50
CA VAL A 234 -4.67 -13.19 26.53
C VAL A 234 -5.63 -12.01 26.37
N PRO A 235 -5.81 -11.44 25.15
CA PRO A 235 -6.83 -10.43 24.93
C PRO A 235 -8.24 -10.96 25.22
N ARG A 236 -9.18 -10.08 25.54
CA ARG A 236 -10.54 -10.45 25.95
C ARG A 236 -11.44 -10.81 24.75
N TRP A 237 -11.05 -11.85 24.00
CA TRP A 237 -11.73 -12.26 22.78
C TRP A 237 -13.22 -12.55 22.95
N ALA A 238 -13.59 -13.17 24.07
CA ALA A 238 -15.00 -13.48 24.36
C ALA A 238 -15.88 -12.22 24.42
N GLU A 239 -15.36 -11.12 24.99
CA GLU A 239 -16.07 -9.85 25.05
C GLU A 239 -16.18 -9.20 23.67
N VAL A 240 -15.10 -9.23 22.87
CA VAL A 240 -15.08 -8.72 21.50
C VAL A 240 -16.07 -9.48 20.62
N LEU A 241 -16.03 -10.81 20.66
CA LEU A 241 -16.91 -11.67 19.85
C LEU A 241 -18.37 -11.65 20.30
N ALA A 242 -18.67 -11.17 21.51
CA ALA A 242 -20.05 -10.97 21.97
C ALA A 242 -20.68 -9.68 21.38
N MET A 243 -19.89 -8.79 20.78
CA MET A 243 -20.43 -7.58 20.15
C MET A 243 -21.01 -7.92 18.76
N PRO A 244 -22.25 -7.49 18.44
CA PRO A 244 -22.87 -7.75 17.15
C PRO A 244 -22.02 -7.17 15.99
N GLY A 245 -21.85 -7.96 14.92
CA GLY A 245 -21.14 -7.54 13.72
C GLY A 245 -19.61 -7.53 13.84
N MET A 246 -19.06 -8.08 14.92
CA MET A 246 -17.62 -8.26 15.08
C MET A 246 -17.17 -9.61 14.52
N HIS A 247 -16.15 -9.56 13.70
CA HIS A 247 -15.49 -10.72 13.10
C HIS A 247 -14.00 -10.67 13.47
N LEU A 248 -13.40 -11.81 13.71
CA LEU A 248 -11.98 -11.94 14.08
C LEU A 248 -11.30 -12.85 13.06
N HIS A 249 -10.21 -12.38 12.49
CA HIS A 249 -9.36 -13.10 11.53
C HIS A 249 -7.96 -13.31 12.05
#